data_2d73eeeff900e99546285705f122c4c9
#
_entry.id   2d73eeeff900e99546285705f122c4c9
#
_cell.length_a   1.000
_cell.length_b   1.000
_cell.length_c   1.000
_cell.angle_alpha   90.00
_cell.angle_beta   90.00
_cell.angle_gamma   90.00
#
_symmetry.space_group_name_H-M   'P 1'
#
loop_
_entity.id
_entity.type
_entity.pdbx_description
1 polymer ?
#
loop_
_entity_poly.entity_id
_entity_poly.type
_entity_poly.pdbx_seq_one_letter_code
_entity_poly.pdbx_strand_id
1 'polypeptide(L)'
;MKNIRNFSIIAHIDHGKSTLSDRLIEYCGGLSQREMSEQILDSMDIERERGITIKAQAVTLDYERDGETYQLNFIDTPGHVDFSYEVSRSLSACEGALLVVDGSQGVEAQTLANCYTAVDQNLEVLAVINKIDLPQSEPDRVKQEIEDMIGIDATTAPLVSAKTGQGIEALLNLLVDNIPPPQGDPNADFEALIIDSWFDAYLGVVSLIKVINGSIKEGQKIKVYSTQQSYLADQIGIFSPKKIAKKELNVGQVGYMVAGIKNIQGAPVGDTILDSKNDSSKPLPGFQKVLPKVFASLFTVDSDEYEKFRDALSKLVLNDSALIYEPEVSDALGFGFRCGFLGTLHLEVVRERLEREYDLNLISTAPSVQYQVVKTDGEIIDCDSPSQLPALSNVSEIREPYVLATILTPKDYVGNVITLCTQKRGTQKEMTYFGSQVSIVFEMPLAEVIIDFFDRLKSTTKGYASIEYNITEFKASNLIKLDVLLNNDVVDALSIIIHKDFAMSRGREVAKNLQKLIPRQMFDIPIQVALGSKIISRETVKALRKNVTAKCYGGDITRKKKLLEKQKEGKKKMKQFGRVSIPQEAFLNYFNSGEK
;
A
#
# COMPACT_ATOMS: atom_id res chain seq x y z
N MET A 1 33.69 4.89 12.33
CA MET A 1 32.81 3.71 12.26
C MET A 1 32.36 3.20 13.65
N LYS A 2 33.25 3.02 14.63
CA LYS A 2 32.86 2.42 15.94
C LYS A 2 31.67 3.12 16.61
N ASN A 3 31.50 4.41 16.42
CA ASN A 3 30.47 5.22 17.04
C ASN A 3 29.26 5.49 16.11
N ILE A 4 29.12 4.75 15.01
CA ILE A 4 27.95 4.83 14.13
C ILE A 4 27.00 3.66 14.44
N ARG A 5 25.69 3.93 14.48
CA ARG A 5 24.63 2.92 14.62
C ARG A 5 23.55 3.20 13.58
N ASN A 6 23.37 2.28 12.64
CA ASN A 6 22.30 2.35 11.65
C ASN A 6 21.22 1.37 12.04
N PHE A 7 20.02 1.86 12.27
CA PHE A 7 18.90 1.03 12.70
C PHE A 7 17.59 1.52 12.11
N SER A 8 16.64 0.61 12.06
CA SER A 8 15.27 0.91 11.68
C SER A 8 14.31 0.69 12.83
N ILE A 9 13.18 1.37 12.82
CA ILE A 9 12.09 1.13 13.78
C ILE A 9 11.00 0.38 13.06
N ILE A 10 10.74 -0.86 13.47
CA ILE A 10 9.69 -1.73 12.96
C ILE A 10 8.61 -1.91 14.01
N ALA A 11 7.36 -1.78 13.61
CA ALA A 11 6.21 -1.89 14.50
C ALA A 11 4.94 -2.24 13.73
N HIS A 12 3.96 -2.76 14.44
CA HIS A 12 2.59 -2.80 13.92
C HIS A 12 1.99 -1.38 13.87
N ILE A 13 0.92 -1.21 13.09
CA ILE A 13 0.15 0.04 13.03
C ILE A 13 -0.34 0.36 14.46
N ASP A 14 -0.31 1.63 14.83
CA ASP A 14 -0.72 2.14 16.14
C ASP A 14 0.12 1.67 17.36
N HIS A 15 1.22 0.93 17.20
CA HIS A 15 2.13 0.59 18.31
C HIS A 15 3.01 1.77 18.78
N GLY A 16 2.89 2.92 18.09
CA GLY A 16 3.53 4.18 18.50
C GLY A 16 4.91 4.42 17.89
N LYS A 17 5.17 3.87 16.71
CA LYS A 17 6.41 4.04 15.95
C LYS A 17 6.77 5.52 15.73
N SER A 18 5.90 6.30 15.08
CA SER A 18 6.14 7.72 14.76
C SER A 18 6.31 8.57 16.03
N THR A 19 5.52 8.28 17.08
CA THR A 19 5.66 8.96 18.38
C THR A 19 7.01 8.65 19.04
N LEU A 20 7.52 7.40 18.90
CA LEU A 20 8.84 7.03 19.40
C LEU A 20 9.94 7.72 18.60
N SER A 21 9.81 7.79 17.27
CA SER A 21 10.72 8.51 16.39
C SER A 21 10.84 9.98 16.78
N ASP A 22 9.70 10.67 17.00
CA ASP A 22 9.66 12.06 17.47
C ASP A 22 10.39 12.22 18.81
N ARG A 23 10.19 11.28 19.72
CA ARG A 23 10.80 11.32 21.05
C ARG A 23 12.33 11.12 20.99
N LEU A 24 12.81 10.24 20.11
CA LEU A 24 14.26 10.07 19.88
C LEU A 24 14.88 11.35 19.31
N ILE A 25 14.20 12.00 18.33
CA ILE A 25 14.66 13.27 17.76
C ILE A 25 14.73 14.37 18.83
N GLU A 26 13.71 14.47 19.67
CA GLU A 26 13.66 15.44 20.76
C GLU A 26 14.77 15.22 21.77
N TYR A 27 14.94 13.97 22.22
CA TYR A 27 15.93 13.59 23.25
C TYR A 27 17.36 13.86 22.79
N CYS A 28 17.67 13.56 21.53
CA CYS A 28 18.99 13.81 20.95
C CYS A 28 19.18 15.26 20.47
N GLY A 29 18.20 16.15 20.69
CA GLY A 29 18.31 17.56 20.34
C GLY A 29 18.33 17.86 18.84
N GLY A 30 17.78 16.94 18.01
CA GLY A 30 17.70 17.12 16.54
C GLY A 30 16.85 18.30 16.12
N LEU A 31 15.87 18.71 16.93
CA LEU A 31 15.05 19.92 16.75
C LEU A 31 14.86 20.64 18.08
N SER A 32 14.69 21.97 18.01
CA SER A 32 14.32 22.76 19.17
C SER A 32 12.85 22.51 19.56
N GLN A 33 12.48 22.68 20.83
CA GLN A 33 11.09 22.54 21.32
C GLN A 33 10.07 23.37 20.54
N ARG A 34 10.48 24.50 19.93
CA ARG A 34 9.61 25.35 19.11
C ARG A 34 9.38 24.82 17.71
N GLU A 35 10.27 23.98 17.22
CA GLU A 35 10.20 23.35 15.88
C GLU A 35 9.58 21.96 15.94
N MET A 36 9.40 21.40 17.16
CA MET A 36 8.73 20.13 17.36
C MET A 36 7.25 20.25 17.00
N SER A 37 6.81 19.38 16.10
CA SER A 37 5.40 19.11 15.79
C SER A 37 5.15 17.64 15.99
N GLU A 38 3.92 17.22 16.10
CA GLU A 38 3.58 15.81 16.12
C GLU A 38 3.91 15.18 14.75
N GLN A 39 4.47 13.97 14.75
CA GLN A 39 4.82 13.19 13.56
C GLN A 39 5.72 13.95 12.57
N ILE A 40 6.89 14.39 13.06
CA ILE A 40 7.84 15.22 12.30
C ILE A 40 8.29 14.55 11.01
N LEU A 41 8.46 13.24 11.04
CA LEU A 41 8.93 12.44 9.90
C LEU A 41 7.80 12.14 8.91
N ASP A 42 6.55 12.16 9.34
CA ASP A 42 5.41 11.99 8.45
C ASP A 42 5.19 13.29 7.65
N SER A 43 5.89 13.39 6.52
CA SER A 43 5.97 14.64 5.73
C SER A 43 4.71 14.93 4.91
N MET A 44 3.91 13.90 4.61
CA MET A 44 2.67 14.02 3.86
C MET A 44 1.48 14.26 4.79
N ASP A 45 0.54 15.12 4.39
CA ASP A 45 -0.70 15.33 5.15
C ASP A 45 -1.50 14.05 5.30
N ILE A 46 -1.48 13.17 4.28
CA ILE A 46 -2.14 11.86 4.29
C ILE A 46 -1.55 10.94 5.37
N GLU A 47 -0.24 10.95 5.58
CA GLU A 47 0.43 10.18 6.64
C GLU A 47 -0.09 10.61 8.01
N ARG A 48 -0.15 11.92 8.26
CA ARG A 48 -0.62 12.49 9.53
C ARG A 48 -2.11 12.25 9.78
N GLU A 49 -2.94 12.41 8.77
CA GLU A 49 -4.39 12.18 8.87
C GLU A 49 -4.74 10.71 9.13
N ARG A 50 -4.00 9.78 8.49
CA ARG A 50 -4.23 8.34 8.63
C ARG A 50 -3.46 7.70 9.78
N GLY A 51 -2.49 8.41 10.37
CA GLY A 51 -1.62 7.90 11.44
C GLY A 51 -0.68 6.77 10.97
N ILE A 52 -0.32 6.75 9.69
CA ILE A 52 0.55 5.72 9.09
C ILE A 52 1.71 6.36 8.36
N THR A 53 2.90 5.79 8.50
CA THR A 53 4.04 6.14 7.63
C THR A 53 3.88 5.44 6.29
N ILE A 54 3.96 6.20 5.20
CA ILE A 54 3.86 5.71 3.83
C ILE A 54 5.26 5.59 3.23
N LYS A 55 6.09 6.63 3.37
CA LYS A 55 7.43 6.69 2.81
C LYS A 55 8.48 6.65 3.91
N ALA A 56 9.50 5.80 3.72
CA ALA A 56 10.62 5.73 4.64
C ALA A 56 11.42 7.05 4.65
N GLN A 57 11.81 7.50 5.85
CA GLN A 57 12.64 8.69 6.04
C GLN A 57 13.86 8.35 6.88
N ALA A 58 15.02 8.88 6.50
CA ALA A 58 16.25 8.70 7.24
C ALA A 58 16.58 9.94 8.04
N VAL A 59 17.04 9.76 9.29
CA VAL A 59 17.46 10.83 10.18
C VAL A 59 18.77 10.46 10.84
N THR A 60 19.68 11.42 10.90
CA THR A 60 20.95 11.31 11.61
C THR A 60 20.89 12.19 12.86
N LEU A 61 21.16 11.59 14.02
CA LEU A 61 21.17 12.24 15.33
C LEU A 61 22.52 11.99 16.02
N ASP A 62 22.96 12.95 16.81
CA ASP A 62 24.13 12.80 17.67
C ASP A 62 23.66 12.49 19.09
N TYR A 63 24.19 11.42 19.69
CA TYR A 63 23.91 11.00 21.04
C TYR A 63 25.20 10.98 21.86
N GLU A 64 25.25 11.73 22.95
CA GLU A 64 26.41 11.79 23.84
C GLU A 64 26.25 10.80 25.00
N ARG A 65 27.27 9.93 25.18
CA ARG A 65 27.32 8.98 26.27
C ARG A 65 28.77 8.81 26.72
N ASP A 66 29.01 8.92 28.01
CA ASP A 66 30.33 8.71 28.67
C ASP A 66 31.47 9.54 28.07
N GLY A 67 31.13 10.72 27.51
CA GLY A 67 32.09 11.63 26.85
C GLY A 67 32.42 11.25 25.41
N GLU A 68 31.74 10.25 24.82
CA GLU A 68 31.81 9.89 23.42
C GLU A 68 30.52 10.30 22.70
N THR A 69 30.65 10.79 21.46
CA THR A 69 29.51 11.10 20.60
C THR A 69 29.26 9.94 19.65
N TYR A 70 28.04 9.40 19.69
CA TYR A 70 27.55 8.37 18.79
C TYR A 70 26.67 9.02 17.71
N GLN A 71 26.92 8.65 16.46
CA GLN A 71 26.07 9.01 15.34
C GLN A 71 25.01 7.93 15.15
N LEU A 72 23.76 8.28 15.41
CA LEU A 72 22.60 7.41 15.26
C LEU A 72 21.90 7.74 13.96
N ASN A 73 21.98 6.84 12.98
CA ASN A 73 21.21 6.95 11.75
C ASN A 73 20.03 6.02 11.86
N PHE A 74 18.84 6.55 12.02
CA PHE A 74 17.65 5.73 12.00
C PHE A 74 16.81 5.98 10.75
N ILE A 75 16.20 4.91 10.26
CA ILE A 75 15.31 4.92 9.11
C ILE A 75 13.93 4.56 9.61
N ASP A 76 13.02 5.53 9.55
CA ASP A 76 11.61 5.30 9.87
C ASP A 76 10.95 4.53 8.73
N THR A 77 10.33 3.39 9.03
CA THR A 77 9.77 2.48 8.02
C THR A 77 8.26 2.43 8.09
N PRO A 78 7.56 2.23 6.95
CA PRO A 78 6.14 1.92 6.97
C PRO A 78 5.82 0.70 7.83
N GLY A 79 4.64 0.68 8.46
CA GLY A 79 4.19 -0.48 9.25
C GLY A 79 3.23 -1.41 8.50
N HIS A 80 2.68 -1.00 7.36
CA HIS A 80 1.62 -1.72 6.66
C HIS A 80 2.17 -2.73 5.63
N VAL A 81 1.48 -3.86 5.48
CA VAL A 81 1.86 -4.95 4.54
C VAL A 81 2.03 -4.50 3.09
N ASP A 82 1.23 -3.55 2.63
CA ASP A 82 1.32 -3.03 1.26
C ASP A 82 2.68 -2.36 0.99
N PHE A 83 3.36 -1.87 2.04
CA PHE A 83 4.67 -1.22 1.96
C PHE A 83 5.83 -2.10 2.44
N SER A 84 5.64 -3.42 2.55
CA SER A 84 6.68 -4.38 2.98
C SER A 84 7.98 -4.28 2.16
N TYR A 85 7.88 -3.87 0.91
CA TYR A 85 9.03 -3.62 0.06
C TYR A 85 9.90 -2.43 0.54
N GLU A 86 9.27 -1.34 0.96
CA GLU A 86 10.00 -0.19 1.52
C GLU A 86 10.64 -0.55 2.86
N VAL A 87 9.96 -1.39 3.67
CA VAL A 87 10.53 -1.95 4.89
C VAL A 87 11.80 -2.74 4.58
N SER A 88 11.74 -3.67 3.64
CA SER A 88 12.89 -4.50 3.26
C SER A 88 14.08 -3.67 2.77
N ARG A 89 13.84 -2.64 1.96
CA ARG A 89 14.90 -1.72 1.48
C ARG A 89 15.53 -0.92 2.62
N SER A 90 14.70 -0.39 3.49
CA SER A 90 15.16 0.40 4.64
C SER A 90 16.00 -0.44 5.60
N LEU A 91 15.57 -1.67 5.86
CA LEU A 91 16.31 -2.62 6.69
C LEU A 91 17.69 -2.95 6.12
N SER A 92 17.83 -3.07 4.79
CA SER A 92 19.13 -3.34 4.15
C SER A 92 20.18 -2.24 4.37
N ALA A 93 19.74 -1.04 4.74
CA ALA A 93 20.63 0.06 5.11
C ALA A 93 21.05 0.04 6.58
N CYS A 94 20.54 -0.90 7.36
CA CYS A 94 20.73 -0.96 8.82
C CYS A 94 21.59 -2.14 9.24
N GLU A 95 22.15 -2.07 10.42
CA GLU A 95 22.80 -3.18 11.15
C GLU A 95 21.88 -3.72 12.24
N GLY A 96 20.81 -3.00 12.60
CA GLY A 96 19.84 -3.46 13.59
C GLY A 96 18.46 -2.90 13.39
N ALA A 97 17.50 -3.43 14.15
CA ALA A 97 16.11 -2.99 14.15
C ALA A 97 15.56 -2.92 15.59
N LEU A 98 14.77 -1.88 15.88
CA LEU A 98 13.97 -1.79 17.10
C LEU A 98 12.58 -2.34 16.81
N LEU A 99 12.24 -3.47 17.42
CA LEU A 99 10.92 -4.08 17.35
C LEU A 99 10.03 -3.49 18.45
N VAL A 100 9.18 -2.53 18.07
CA VAL A 100 8.30 -1.83 19.01
C VAL A 100 6.98 -2.55 19.14
N VAL A 101 6.66 -3.00 20.35
CA VAL A 101 5.43 -3.73 20.68
C VAL A 101 4.62 -2.93 21.71
N ASP A 102 3.33 -2.80 21.48
CA ASP A 102 2.40 -2.17 22.43
C ASP A 102 2.19 -3.06 23.65
N GLY A 103 2.48 -2.54 24.85
CA GLY A 103 2.33 -3.27 26.11
C GLY A 103 0.90 -3.70 26.44
N SER A 104 -0.10 -3.13 25.77
CA SER A 104 -1.52 -3.50 25.96
C SER A 104 -2.02 -4.51 24.92
N GLN A 105 -1.60 -4.37 23.67
CA GLN A 105 -2.05 -5.23 22.56
C GLN A 105 -1.20 -6.50 22.42
N GLY A 106 0.13 -6.39 22.58
CA GLY A 106 1.06 -7.51 22.42
C GLY A 106 1.52 -7.71 20.98
N VAL A 107 1.90 -8.94 20.63
CA VAL A 107 2.45 -9.30 19.32
C VAL A 107 1.33 -9.46 18.30
N GLU A 108 1.47 -8.84 17.14
CA GLU A 108 0.53 -8.93 16.01
C GLU A 108 1.20 -9.48 14.74
N ALA A 109 0.40 -9.84 13.70
CA ALA A 109 0.92 -10.51 12.50
C ALA A 109 2.00 -9.69 11.77
N GLN A 110 1.83 -8.37 11.65
CA GLN A 110 2.83 -7.50 11.03
C GLN A 110 4.12 -7.39 11.87
N THR A 111 4.00 -7.48 13.21
CA THR A 111 5.17 -7.54 14.11
C THR A 111 6.05 -8.75 13.76
N LEU A 112 5.42 -9.93 13.59
CA LEU A 112 6.09 -11.15 13.18
C LEU A 112 6.74 -11.02 11.80
N ALA A 113 5.98 -10.59 10.80
CA ALA A 113 6.46 -10.50 9.42
C ALA A 113 7.64 -9.53 9.27
N ASN A 114 7.54 -8.34 9.87
CA ASN A 114 8.62 -7.36 9.84
C ASN A 114 9.87 -7.85 10.60
N CYS A 115 9.67 -8.55 11.72
CA CYS A 115 10.76 -9.13 12.47
C CYS A 115 11.49 -10.22 11.66
N TYR A 116 10.77 -11.15 11.04
CA TYR A 116 11.38 -12.17 10.18
C TYR A 116 12.13 -11.54 9.00
N THR A 117 11.58 -10.48 8.39
CA THR A 117 12.29 -9.74 7.33
C THR A 117 13.62 -9.16 7.83
N ALA A 118 13.68 -8.67 9.06
CA ALA A 118 14.92 -8.16 9.67
C ALA A 118 15.92 -9.30 9.97
N VAL A 119 15.44 -10.41 10.53
CA VAL A 119 16.26 -11.60 10.83
C VAL A 119 16.82 -12.23 9.54
N ASP A 120 16.03 -12.34 8.48
CA ASP A 120 16.46 -12.86 7.18
C ASP A 120 17.58 -12.02 6.55
N GLN A 121 17.65 -10.73 6.91
CA GLN A 121 18.74 -9.82 6.53
C GLN A 121 19.91 -9.81 7.52
N ASN A 122 19.92 -10.71 8.51
CA ASN A 122 20.93 -10.81 9.56
C ASN A 122 21.10 -9.54 10.41
N LEU A 123 20.01 -8.81 10.67
CA LEU A 123 20.02 -7.64 11.54
C LEU A 123 19.90 -8.06 13.00
N GLU A 124 20.54 -7.29 13.90
CA GLU A 124 20.31 -7.40 15.33
C GLU A 124 18.94 -6.80 15.68
N VAL A 125 18.03 -7.59 16.22
CA VAL A 125 16.67 -7.14 16.54
C VAL A 125 16.51 -6.98 18.05
N LEU A 126 16.20 -5.75 18.48
CA LEU A 126 15.99 -5.39 19.88
C LEU A 126 14.52 -5.15 20.16
N ALA A 127 13.93 -5.96 21.04
CA ALA A 127 12.54 -5.76 21.45
C ALA A 127 12.41 -4.55 22.39
N VAL A 128 11.33 -3.75 22.18
CA VAL A 128 10.97 -2.55 22.95
C VAL A 128 9.49 -2.59 23.28
N ILE A 129 9.13 -2.51 24.56
CA ILE A 129 7.72 -2.49 24.97
C ILE A 129 7.30 -1.05 25.21
N ASN A 130 6.38 -0.56 24.37
CA ASN A 130 5.87 0.80 24.39
C ASN A 130 4.50 0.90 25.08
N LYS A 131 4.08 2.13 25.32
CA LYS A 131 2.79 2.49 25.94
C LYS A 131 2.63 1.93 27.37
N ILE A 132 3.70 1.90 28.15
CA ILE A 132 3.64 1.47 29.55
C ILE A 132 2.87 2.42 30.46
N ASP A 133 2.53 3.60 29.96
CA ASP A 133 1.68 4.59 30.62
C ASP A 133 0.18 4.20 30.63
N LEU A 134 -0.21 3.24 29.81
CA LEU A 134 -1.60 2.77 29.74
C LEU A 134 -1.92 1.82 30.90
N PRO A 135 -3.08 1.99 31.57
CA PRO A 135 -3.48 1.13 32.70
C PRO A 135 -3.62 -0.36 32.37
N GLN A 136 -3.91 -0.68 31.10
CA GLN A 136 -4.05 -2.04 30.60
C GLN A 136 -2.72 -2.62 30.06
N SER A 137 -1.61 -1.93 30.21
CA SER A 137 -0.31 -2.43 29.79
C SER A 137 0.13 -3.60 30.68
N GLU A 138 0.50 -4.72 30.06
CA GLU A 138 0.98 -5.95 30.70
C GLU A 138 2.35 -6.34 30.16
N PRO A 139 3.43 -5.63 30.53
CA PRO A 139 4.76 -5.83 29.94
C PRO A 139 5.29 -7.26 30.06
N ASP A 140 5.07 -7.94 31.18
CA ASP A 140 5.59 -9.30 31.41
C ASP A 140 4.89 -10.31 30.49
N ARG A 141 3.59 -10.15 30.25
CA ARG A 141 2.85 -10.95 29.26
C ARG A 141 3.40 -10.74 27.87
N VAL A 142 3.64 -9.48 27.49
CA VAL A 142 4.13 -9.13 26.14
C VAL A 142 5.56 -9.64 25.94
N LYS A 143 6.44 -9.60 26.95
CA LYS A 143 7.76 -10.22 26.89
C LYS A 143 7.67 -11.71 26.58
N GLN A 144 6.80 -12.42 27.31
CA GLN A 144 6.57 -13.85 27.07
C GLN A 144 6.04 -14.13 25.67
N GLU A 145 5.10 -13.30 25.16
CA GLU A 145 4.60 -13.43 23.80
C GLU A 145 5.70 -13.24 22.75
N ILE A 146 6.61 -12.28 22.93
CA ILE A 146 7.76 -12.07 22.04
C ILE A 146 8.65 -13.29 22.02
N GLU A 147 8.99 -13.84 23.18
CA GLU A 147 9.84 -15.04 23.28
C GLU A 147 9.17 -16.28 22.68
N ASP A 148 7.89 -16.53 22.98
CA ASP A 148 7.16 -17.71 22.54
C ASP A 148 6.85 -17.69 21.03
N MET A 149 6.56 -16.51 20.47
CA MET A 149 6.08 -16.37 19.09
C MET A 149 7.19 -16.01 18.10
N ILE A 150 8.16 -15.22 18.53
CA ILE A 150 9.23 -14.69 17.68
C ILE A 150 10.56 -15.43 17.94
N GLY A 151 10.78 -15.84 19.19
CA GLY A 151 12.03 -16.51 19.60
C GLY A 151 13.17 -15.55 19.92
N ILE A 152 12.89 -14.26 20.15
CA ILE A 152 13.87 -13.24 20.55
C ILE A 152 13.83 -13.08 22.07
N ASP A 153 14.99 -13.00 22.73
CA ASP A 153 15.08 -12.70 24.15
C ASP A 153 14.52 -11.30 24.44
N ALA A 154 13.42 -11.24 25.17
CA ALA A 154 12.76 -10.01 25.58
C ALA A 154 12.92 -9.73 27.09
N THR A 155 13.71 -10.53 27.83
CA THR A 155 13.89 -10.36 29.29
C THR A 155 14.40 -8.97 29.63
N THR A 156 15.36 -8.45 28.86
CA THR A 156 16.00 -7.14 29.03
C THR A 156 15.32 -6.03 28.20
N ALA A 157 14.21 -6.30 27.54
CA ALA A 157 13.54 -5.32 26.70
C ALA A 157 13.17 -4.05 27.50
N PRO A 158 13.58 -2.86 27.05
CA PRO A 158 13.27 -1.61 27.71
C PRO A 158 11.78 -1.34 27.69
N LEU A 159 11.30 -0.86 28.84
CA LEU A 159 9.91 -0.44 29.02
C LEU A 159 9.84 1.06 28.79
N VAL A 160 9.13 1.47 27.72
CA VAL A 160 9.07 2.88 27.31
C VAL A 160 7.64 3.40 27.20
N SER A 161 7.50 4.70 27.41
CA SER A 161 6.34 5.45 26.97
C SER A 161 6.82 6.56 26.03
N ALA A 162 6.63 6.37 24.74
CA ALA A 162 6.93 7.39 23.75
C ALA A 162 6.15 8.68 23.99
N LYS A 163 4.93 8.58 24.53
CA LYS A 163 4.07 9.72 24.88
C LYS A 163 4.66 10.56 26.00
N THR A 164 5.14 9.94 27.07
CA THR A 164 5.64 10.66 28.28
C THR A 164 7.15 10.88 28.27
N GLY A 165 7.88 10.19 27.42
CA GLY A 165 9.36 10.20 27.38
C GLY A 165 10.02 9.26 28.38
N GLN A 166 9.24 8.46 29.12
CA GLN A 166 9.78 7.50 30.08
C GLN A 166 10.57 6.39 29.37
N GLY A 167 11.74 6.04 29.90
CA GLY A 167 12.57 4.91 29.44
C GLY A 167 13.41 5.17 28.17
N ILE A 168 13.36 6.37 27.57
CA ILE A 168 14.05 6.68 26.30
C ILE A 168 15.58 6.61 26.46
N GLU A 169 16.14 7.09 27.57
CA GLU A 169 17.59 7.00 27.83
C GLU A 169 18.06 5.55 27.92
N ALA A 170 17.31 4.72 28.63
CA ALA A 170 17.61 3.28 28.72
C ALA A 170 17.55 2.58 27.35
N LEU A 171 16.59 2.97 26.51
CA LEU A 171 16.49 2.48 25.13
C LEU A 171 17.71 2.89 24.30
N LEU A 172 18.13 4.17 24.35
CA LEU A 172 19.29 4.66 23.62
C LEU A 172 20.59 3.97 24.08
N ASN A 173 20.73 3.74 25.39
CA ASN A 173 21.86 3.01 25.92
C ASN A 173 21.91 1.56 25.43
N LEU A 174 20.76 0.86 25.48
CA LEU A 174 20.64 -0.51 24.96
C LEU A 174 20.98 -0.58 23.47
N LEU A 175 20.51 0.39 22.69
CA LEU A 175 20.76 0.50 21.25
C LEU A 175 22.27 0.63 20.97
N VAL A 176 22.95 1.53 21.65
CA VAL A 176 24.41 1.74 21.48
C VAL A 176 25.21 0.49 21.87
N ASP A 177 24.78 -0.23 22.91
CA ASP A 177 25.48 -1.41 23.40
C ASP A 177 25.32 -2.64 22.53
N ASN A 178 24.14 -2.82 21.89
CA ASN A 178 23.79 -4.08 21.24
C ASN A 178 23.80 -3.99 19.70
N ILE A 179 23.43 -2.86 19.11
CA ILE A 179 23.50 -2.75 17.64
C ILE A 179 24.96 -2.63 17.21
N PRO A 180 25.45 -3.53 16.33
CA PRO A 180 26.84 -3.48 15.88
C PRO A 180 27.10 -2.24 15.03
N PRO A 181 28.34 -1.73 15.01
CA PRO A 181 28.73 -0.68 14.09
C PRO A 181 28.75 -1.21 12.64
N PRO A 182 28.54 -0.32 11.64
CA PRO A 182 28.63 -0.70 10.23
C PRO A 182 30.02 -1.26 9.89
N GLN A 183 30.05 -2.19 8.95
CA GLN A 183 31.25 -2.79 8.42
C GLN A 183 31.64 -2.15 7.08
N GLY A 184 32.92 -2.16 6.75
CA GLY A 184 33.46 -1.65 5.47
C GLY A 184 34.92 -1.21 5.62
N ASP A 185 35.60 -1.01 4.50
CA ASP A 185 36.99 -0.54 4.45
C ASP A 185 37.04 0.94 4.10
N PRO A 186 37.49 1.83 5.02
CA PRO A 186 37.61 3.24 4.76
C PRO A 186 38.68 3.60 3.72
N ASN A 187 39.62 2.69 3.45
CA ASN A 187 40.73 2.91 2.49
C ASN A 187 40.46 2.28 1.12
N ALA A 188 39.36 1.56 0.97
CA ALA A 188 38.94 1.01 -0.33
C ALA A 188 38.38 2.11 -1.24
N ASP A 189 38.21 1.78 -2.52
CA ASP A 189 37.52 2.64 -3.47
C ASP A 189 36.07 2.89 -3.02
N PHE A 190 35.54 4.04 -3.37
CA PHE A 190 34.17 4.41 -3.01
C PHE A 190 33.14 3.47 -3.63
N GLU A 191 32.31 2.91 -2.78
CA GLU A 191 31.12 2.13 -3.13
C GLU A 191 29.96 2.51 -2.22
N ALA A 192 28.79 2.75 -2.81
CA ALA A 192 27.56 3.04 -2.07
C ALA A 192 26.36 2.34 -2.69
N LEU A 193 25.38 2.00 -1.85
CA LEU A 193 24.09 1.47 -2.25
C LEU A 193 23.05 2.58 -2.27
N ILE A 194 22.27 2.67 -3.35
CA ILE A 194 21.08 3.55 -3.41
C ILE A 194 19.93 2.87 -2.67
N ILE A 195 19.52 3.45 -1.55
CA ILE A 195 18.43 2.93 -0.71
C ILE A 195 17.08 3.41 -1.24
N ASP A 196 16.99 4.71 -1.56
CA ASP A 196 15.82 5.35 -2.12
C ASP A 196 16.21 6.48 -3.06
N SER A 197 15.30 6.88 -3.96
CA SER A 197 15.49 8.02 -4.85
C SER A 197 14.15 8.71 -5.08
N TRP A 198 14.17 10.05 -5.09
CA TRP A 198 12.98 10.85 -5.41
C TRP A 198 13.35 12.04 -6.27
N PHE A 199 12.37 12.58 -6.94
CA PHE A 199 12.53 13.76 -7.76
C PHE A 199 12.18 15.03 -6.98
N ASP A 200 13.12 15.95 -6.94
CA ASP A 200 12.96 17.30 -6.42
C ASP A 200 12.92 18.29 -7.60
N ALA A 201 11.93 19.18 -7.64
CA ALA A 201 11.72 20.09 -8.77
C ALA A 201 12.91 21.06 -9.02
N TYR A 202 13.72 21.32 -7.99
CA TYR A 202 14.87 22.24 -8.06
C TYR A 202 16.20 21.52 -8.19
N LEU A 203 16.34 20.36 -7.52
CA LEU A 203 17.61 19.63 -7.43
C LEU A 203 17.71 18.48 -8.44
N GLY A 204 16.61 18.10 -9.07
CA GLY A 204 16.52 16.89 -9.87
C GLY A 204 16.39 15.65 -9.00
N VAL A 205 17.04 14.54 -9.37
CA VAL A 205 17.01 13.31 -8.58
C VAL A 205 17.90 13.47 -7.34
N VAL A 206 17.31 13.25 -6.18
CA VAL A 206 17.98 13.13 -4.89
C VAL A 206 18.00 11.64 -4.52
N SER A 207 19.17 11.07 -4.30
CA SER A 207 19.34 9.69 -3.90
C SER A 207 19.74 9.60 -2.43
N LEU A 208 19.03 8.76 -1.66
CA LEU A 208 19.45 8.34 -0.34
C LEU A 208 20.44 7.18 -0.50
N ILE A 209 21.64 7.33 0.01
CA ILE A 209 22.73 6.36 -0.15
C ILE A 209 23.28 5.91 1.19
N LYS A 210 23.73 4.65 1.26
CA LYS A 210 24.59 4.12 2.31
C LYS A 210 25.99 3.91 1.73
N VAL A 211 26.99 4.55 2.32
CA VAL A 211 28.40 4.33 1.94
C VAL A 211 28.86 3.00 2.52
N ILE A 212 29.22 2.07 1.65
CA ILE A 212 29.64 0.72 2.04
C ILE A 212 31.16 0.65 2.18
N ASN A 213 31.91 1.24 1.23
CA ASN A 213 33.36 1.31 1.27
C ASN A 213 33.84 2.71 0.90
N GLY A 214 35.02 3.08 1.38
CA GLY A 214 35.66 4.34 1.07
C GLY A 214 34.91 5.57 1.57
N SER A 215 34.97 6.65 0.80
CA SER A 215 34.25 7.90 1.08
C SER A 215 33.87 8.62 -0.22
N ILE A 216 32.85 9.46 -0.16
CA ILE A 216 32.47 10.35 -1.25
C ILE A 216 32.62 11.80 -0.84
N LYS A 217 33.14 12.64 -1.76
CA LYS A 217 33.31 14.07 -1.57
C LYS A 217 32.42 14.86 -2.50
N GLU A 218 32.03 16.05 -2.07
CA GLU A 218 31.36 17.02 -2.92
C GLU A 218 32.24 17.31 -4.14
N GLY A 219 31.65 17.31 -5.34
CA GLY A 219 32.36 17.48 -6.61
C GLY A 219 33.08 16.23 -7.13
N GLN A 220 32.95 15.06 -6.49
CA GLN A 220 33.54 13.81 -6.97
C GLN A 220 32.75 13.27 -8.16
N LYS A 221 33.48 12.75 -9.16
CA LYS A 221 32.85 12.06 -10.30
C LYS A 221 32.52 10.63 -9.93
N ILE A 222 31.26 10.30 -10.05
CA ILE A 222 30.69 8.97 -9.73
C ILE A 222 30.20 8.27 -10.99
N LYS A 223 29.98 6.97 -10.89
CA LYS A 223 29.42 6.11 -11.93
C LYS A 223 28.31 5.25 -11.33
N VAL A 224 27.15 5.22 -11.97
CA VAL A 224 26.04 4.32 -11.60
C VAL A 224 26.24 3.00 -12.33
N TYR A 225 26.23 1.90 -11.60
CA TYR A 225 26.67 0.59 -12.13
C TYR A 225 25.76 0.06 -13.24
N SER A 226 24.44 0.07 -13.06
CA SER A 226 23.50 -0.52 -14.05
C SER A 226 23.45 0.28 -15.35
N THR A 227 23.48 1.61 -15.24
CA THR A 227 23.37 2.51 -16.40
C THR A 227 24.71 2.81 -17.05
N GLN A 228 25.84 2.52 -16.38
CA GLN A 228 27.19 2.87 -16.78
C GLN A 228 27.41 4.37 -17.03
N GLN A 229 26.47 5.21 -16.59
CA GLN A 229 26.57 6.67 -16.75
C GLN A 229 27.36 7.30 -15.61
N SER A 230 28.13 8.31 -15.94
CA SER A 230 28.91 9.06 -14.95
C SER A 230 28.28 10.42 -14.70
N TYR A 231 28.26 10.80 -13.42
CA TYR A 231 27.71 12.05 -12.94
C TYR A 231 28.71 12.76 -12.01
N LEU A 232 28.46 14.02 -11.71
CA LEU A 232 29.17 14.76 -10.68
C LEU A 232 28.31 14.81 -9.42
N ALA A 233 28.85 14.45 -8.27
CA ALA A 233 28.15 14.58 -6.98
C ALA A 233 28.17 16.05 -6.55
N ASP A 234 27.19 16.84 -7.02
CA ASP A 234 27.13 18.28 -6.81
C ASP A 234 26.91 18.66 -5.34
N GLN A 235 26.07 17.88 -4.65
CA GLN A 235 25.79 18.06 -3.23
C GLN A 235 25.68 16.71 -2.55
N ILE A 236 26.23 16.64 -1.34
CA ILE A 236 26.09 15.51 -0.43
C ILE A 236 25.78 16.01 0.98
N GLY A 237 25.13 15.21 1.80
CA GLY A 237 24.82 15.58 3.17
C GLY A 237 23.98 14.55 3.90
N ILE A 238 23.48 14.95 5.05
CA ILE A 238 22.65 14.13 5.95
C ILE A 238 21.32 14.82 6.22
N PHE A 239 20.37 14.08 6.75
CA PHE A 239 19.11 14.61 7.29
C PHE A 239 19.17 14.61 8.82
N SER A 240 18.97 15.76 9.47
CA SER A 240 18.98 15.89 10.94
C SER A 240 17.91 16.87 11.44
N PRO A 241 16.62 16.57 11.43
CA PRO A 241 15.78 16.05 10.33
C PRO A 241 15.85 16.89 9.05
N LYS A 242 16.29 18.15 9.13
CA LYS A 242 16.50 19.02 7.96
C LYS A 242 17.76 18.61 7.18
N LYS A 243 17.79 18.92 5.90
CA LYS A 243 18.98 18.70 5.06
C LYS A 243 20.17 19.51 5.59
N ILE A 244 21.25 18.84 5.91
CA ILE A 244 22.53 19.45 6.29
C ILE A 244 23.59 19.02 5.27
N ALA A 245 24.12 20.00 4.52
CA ALA A 245 25.20 19.75 3.56
C ALA A 245 26.49 19.32 4.29
N LYS A 246 27.16 18.32 3.76
CA LYS A 246 28.46 17.83 4.23
C LYS A 246 29.45 17.87 3.07
N LYS A 247 30.73 18.07 3.38
CA LYS A 247 31.79 18.02 2.36
C LYS A 247 32.19 16.60 1.99
N GLU A 248 31.93 15.65 2.89
CA GLU A 248 32.33 14.26 2.74
C GLU A 248 31.35 13.37 3.50
N LEU A 249 31.03 12.19 2.93
CA LEU A 249 30.39 11.08 3.62
C LEU A 249 31.34 9.90 3.64
N ASN A 250 31.50 9.31 4.82
CA ASN A 250 32.42 8.23 5.07
C ASN A 250 31.71 6.86 5.14
N VAL A 251 32.49 5.80 5.06
CA VAL A 251 32.03 4.43 5.20
C VAL A 251 31.09 4.25 6.41
N GLY A 252 29.97 3.58 6.20
CA GLY A 252 28.93 3.33 7.19
C GLY A 252 27.92 4.46 7.38
N GLN A 253 28.13 5.62 6.80
CA GLN A 253 27.18 6.72 6.90
C GLN A 253 26.03 6.59 5.88
N VAL A 254 24.83 6.97 6.32
CA VAL A 254 23.64 7.14 5.48
C VAL A 254 23.45 8.63 5.21
N GLY A 255 23.25 9.01 3.96
CA GLY A 255 23.08 10.40 3.60
C GLY A 255 22.45 10.58 2.22
N TYR A 256 22.23 11.83 1.81
CA TYR A 256 21.72 12.16 0.49
C TYR A 256 22.82 12.59 -0.46
N MET A 257 22.60 12.34 -1.73
CA MET A 257 23.42 12.78 -2.84
C MET A 257 22.54 13.40 -3.93
N VAL A 258 23.00 14.53 -4.46
CA VAL A 258 22.46 15.18 -5.67
C VAL A 258 23.56 15.18 -6.72
N ALA A 259 23.28 14.64 -7.90
CA ALA A 259 24.27 14.47 -8.95
C ALA A 259 23.79 14.96 -10.33
N GLY A 260 22.88 15.93 -10.37
CA GLY A 260 22.35 16.49 -11.63
C GLY A 260 21.59 15.47 -12.50
N ILE A 261 21.15 14.37 -11.94
CA ILE A 261 20.41 13.32 -12.65
C ILE A 261 18.99 13.82 -12.91
N LYS A 262 18.57 13.84 -14.17
CA LYS A 262 17.27 14.40 -14.58
C LYS A 262 16.13 13.36 -14.57
N ASN A 263 16.46 12.07 -14.56
CA ASN A 263 15.50 10.99 -14.59
C ASN A 263 15.89 9.93 -13.54
N ILE A 264 14.92 9.46 -12.74
CA ILE A 264 15.11 8.41 -11.72
C ILE A 264 15.71 7.12 -12.32
N GLN A 265 15.41 6.80 -13.57
CA GLN A 265 16.04 5.68 -14.27
C GLN A 265 17.57 5.80 -14.38
N GLY A 266 18.11 7.00 -14.22
CA GLY A 266 19.56 7.24 -14.17
C GLY A 266 20.20 6.86 -12.82
N ALA A 267 19.41 6.73 -11.75
CA ALA A 267 19.82 6.29 -10.42
C ALA A 267 18.76 5.36 -9.81
N PRO A 268 18.60 4.15 -10.34
CA PRO A 268 17.59 3.22 -9.86
C PRO A 268 17.83 2.83 -8.40
N VAL A 269 16.77 2.66 -7.65
CA VAL A 269 16.83 2.18 -6.28
C VAL A 269 17.39 0.74 -6.25
N GLY A 270 18.32 0.48 -5.32
CA GLY A 270 19.04 -0.78 -5.23
C GLY A 270 20.29 -0.87 -6.11
N ASP A 271 20.60 0.16 -6.88
CA ASP A 271 21.80 0.20 -7.70
C ASP A 271 23.04 0.59 -6.89
N THR A 272 24.20 0.28 -7.45
CA THR A 272 25.50 0.56 -6.88
C THR A 272 26.09 1.83 -7.49
N ILE A 273 26.59 2.72 -6.64
CA ILE A 273 27.37 3.88 -7.05
C ILE A 273 28.84 3.60 -6.78
N LEU A 274 29.67 3.87 -7.76
CA LEU A 274 31.11 3.65 -7.74
C LEU A 274 31.88 4.97 -7.98
N ASP A 275 33.15 5.01 -7.61
CA ASP A 275 34.05 6.01 -8.17
C ASP A 275 34.17 5.81 -9.69
N SER A 276 34.10 6.90 -10.45
CA SER A 276 34.14 6.82 -11.93
C SER A 276 35.44 6.23 -12.49
N LYS A 277 36.49 6.11 -11.69
CA LYS A 277 37.76 5.50 -12.05
C LYS A 277 37.82 4.00 -11.78
N ASN A 278 36.84 3.44 -11.06
CA ASN A 278 36.80 2.04 -10.70
C ASN A 278 35.91 1.26 -11.66
N ASP A 279 36.51 0.52 -12.59
CA ASP A 279 35.79 -0.32 -13.57
C ASP A 279 35.73 -1.80 -13.16
N SER A 280 36.34 -2.20 -12.01
CA SER A 280 36.51 -3.60 -11.62
C SER A 280 35.58 -4.08 -10.50
N SER A 281 34.80 -3.21 -9.88
CA SER A 281 33.90 -3.57 -8.79
C SER A 281 32.70 -4.37 -9.28
N LYS A 282 32.30 -5.35 -8.46
CA LYS A 282 31.04 -6.08 -8.65
C LYS A 282 29.90 -5.24 -8.06
N PRO A 283 28.66 -5.37 -8.61
CA PRO A 283 27.54 -4.68 -8.01
C PRO A 283 27.28 -5.20 -6.59
N LEU A 284 26.89 -4.30 -5.72
CA LEU A 284 26.35 -4.68 -4.41
C LEU A 284 25.05 -5.48 -4.62
N PRO A 285 24.66 -6.34 -3.67
CA PRO A 285 23.35 -6.98 -3.72
C PRO A 285 22.27 -5.90 -3.81
N GLY A 286 21.57 -5.85 -4.94
CA GLY A 286 20.48 -4.92 -5.17
C GLY A 286 19.15 -5.47 -4.67
N PHE A 287 18.09 -4.68 -4.84
CA PHE A 287 16.74 -5.08 -4.47
C PHE A 287 16.05 -5.83 -5.62
N GLN A 288 15.22 -6.79 -5.26
CA GLN A 288 14.35 -7.45 -6.25
C GLN A 288 13.33 -6.43 -6.79
N LYS A 289 13.05 -6.51 -8.10
CA LYS A 289 11.99 -5.70 -8.70
C LYS A 289 10.65 -6.12 -8.12
N VAL A 290 9.92 -5.16 -7.58
CA VAL A 290 8.59 -5.42 -7.03
C VAL A 290 7.58 -5.46 -8.16
N LEU A 291 6.74 -6.48 -8.15
CA LEU A 291 5.62 -6.60 -9.08
C LEU A 291 4.33 -6.16 -8.38
N PRO A 292 3.46 -5.42 -9.07
CA PRO A 292 2.17 -5.04 -8.52
C PRO A 292 1.32 -6.28 -8.24
N LYS A 293 0.52 -6.20 -7.20
CA LYS A 293 -0.39 -7.27 -6.75
C LYS A 293 -1.85 -6.96 -7.05
N VAL A 294 -2.19 -5.67 -7.07
CA VAL A 294 -3.54 -5.13 -7.24
C VAL A 294 -3.56 -4.19 -8.43
N PHE A 295 -4.58 -4.29 -9.25
CA PHE A 295 -4.76 -3.46 -10.44
C PHE A 295 -6.10 -2.73 -10.37
N ALA A 296 -6.11 -1.46 -10.73
CA ALA A 296 -7.32 -0.68 -10.93
C ALA A 296 -7.14 0.31 -12.07
N SER A 297 -8.20 0.64 -12.76
CA SER A 297 -8.18 1.67 -13.79
C SER A 297 -8.64 2.99 -13.20
N LEU A 298 -7.91 4.05 -13.50
CA LEU A 298 -8.21 5.41 -13.07
C LEU A 298 -8.58 6.24 -14.29
N PHE A 299 -9.70 6.96 -14.19
CA PHE A 299 -10.22 7.82 -15.26
C PHE A 299 -10.49 9.21 -14.70
N THR A 300 -10.34 10.25 -15.50
CA THR A 300 -10.76 11.61 -15.14
C THR A 300 -12.27 11.77 -15.32
N VAL A 301 -12.91 12.52 -14.42
CA VAL A 301 -14.34 12.88 -14.56
C VAL A 301 -14.54 13.71 -15.81
N ASP A 302 -13.66 14.68 -16.03
CA ASP A 302 -13.66 15.53 -17.20
C ASP A 302 -12.60 15.08 -18.21
N SER A 303 -13.01 14.80 -19.43
CA SER A 303 -12.12 14.30 -20.51
C SER A 303 -10.97 15.27 -20.85
N ASP A 304 -11.16 16.56 -20.60
CA ASP A 304 -10.18 17.61 -20.88
C ASP A 304 -8.99 17.56 -19.89
N GLU A 305 -9.13 16.86 -18.76
CA GLU A 305 -8.07 16.70 -17.75
C GLU A 305 -7.10 15.53 -18.04
N TYR A 306 -7.29 14.77 -19.12
CA TYR A 306 -6.46 13.59 -19.43
C TYR A 306 -4.95 13.89 -19.51
N GLU A 307 -4.56 14.98 -20.19
CA GLU A 307 -3.16 15.38 -20.31
C GLU A 307 -2.57 15.80 -18.96
N LYS A 308 -3.32 16.54 -18.15
CA LYS A 308 -2.95 16.89 -16.77
C LYS A 308 -2.75 15.63 -15.91
N PHE A 309 -3.63 14.65 -16.07
CA PHE A 309 -3.57 13.37 -15.36
C PHE A 309 -2.34 12.57 -15.77
N ARG A 310 -2.04 12.46 -17.08
CA ARG A 310 -0.84 11.80 -17.57
C ARG A 310 0.43 12.41 -16.98
N ASP A 311 0.52 13.73 -16.95
CA ASP A 311 1.66 14.45 -16.40
C ASP A 311 1.79 14.27 -14.89
N ALA A 312 0.66 14.23 -14.16
CA ALA A 312 0.62 13.95 -12.73
C ALA A 312 1.11 12.53 -12.42
N LEU A 313 0.63 11.50 -13.14
CA LEU A 313 1.09 10.12 -13.01
C LEU A 313 2.59 10.00 -13.29
N SER A 314 3.08 10.63 -14.35
CA SER A 314 4.50 10.63 -14.70
C SER A 314 5.37 11.18 -13.58
N LYS A 315 4.93 12.25 -12.91
CA LYS A 315 5.63 12.84 -11.76
C LYS A 315 5.54 11.97 -10.52
N LEU A 316 4.36 11.35 -10.30
CA LEU A 316 4.15 10.50 -9.12
C LEU A 316 5.02 9.23 -9.18
N VAL A 317 5.11 8.58 -10.34
CA VAL A 317 5.97 7.41 -10.57
C VAL A 317 7.46 7.71 -10.35
N LEU A 318 7.89 8.97 -10.55
CA LEU A 318 9.25 9.37 -10.20
C LEU A 318 9.54 9.29 -8.69
N ASN A 319 8.50 9.37 -7.85
CA ASN A 319 8.61 9.32 -6.40
C ASN A 319 8.10 8.01 -5.79
N ASP A 320 7.51 7.14 -6.62
CA ASP A 320 6.93 5.86 -6.24
C ASP A 320 7.27 4.80 -7.29
N SER A 321 8.36 4.11 -7.06
CA SER A 321 8.88 3.09 -8.00
C SER A 321 8.04 1.81 -8.08
N ALA A 322 7.07 1.66 -7.18
CA ALA A 322 6.17 0.51 -7.14
C ALA A 322 4.92 0.70 -7.99
N LEU A 323 4.58 1.96 -8.30
CA LEU A 323 3.45 2.31 -9.17
C LEU A 323 3.84 2.08 -10.64
N ILE A 324 3.04 1.28 -11.33
CA ILE A 324 3.11 1.15 -12.79
C ILE A 324 1.80 1.62 -13.41
N TYR A 325 1.85 2.14 -14.63
CA TYR A 325 0.64 2.53 -15.35
C TYR A 325 0.78 2.35 -16.85
N GLU A 326 -0.34 2.05 -17.49
CA GLU A 326 -0.48 1.92 -18.94
C GLU A 326 -1.74 2.64 -19.41
N PRO A 327 -1.75 3.23 -20.61
CA PRO A 327 -2.95 3.84 -21.16
C PRO A 327 -4.08 2.81 -21.30
N GLU A 328 -5.30 3.20 -20.91
CA GLU A 328 -6.50 2.40 -21.06
C GLU A 328 -7.64 3.22 -21.64
N VAL A 329 -8.51 2.57 -22.37
CA VAL A 329 -9.72 3.19 -22.95
C VAL A 329 -10.92 2.38 -22.52
N SER A 330 -11.90 3.07 -21.94
CA SER A 330 -13.22 2.52 -21.59
C SER A 330 -14.29 3.13 -22.48
N ASP A 331 -15.18 2.30 -23.02
CA ASP A 331 -16.31 2.78 -23.81
C ASP A 331 -17.26 3.67 -22.98
N ALA A 332 -17.32 3.43 -21.66
CA ALA A 332 -18.17 4.16 -20.74
C ALA A 332 -17.52 5.43 -20.19
N LEU A 333 -16.22 5.39 -19.86
CA LEU A 333 -15.49 6.45 -19.13
C LEU A 333 -14.49 7.23 -19.98
N GLY A 334 -14.19 6.77 -21.20
CA GLY A 334 -13.23 7.41 -22.10
C GLY A 334 -11.78 7.01 -21.82
N PHE A 335 -10.87 7.96 -21.94
CA PHE A 335 -9.43 7.72 -21.76
C PHE A 335 -9.02 7.77 -20.30
N GLY A 336 -8.17 6.84 -19.91
CA GLY A 336 -7.64 6.72 -18.55
C GLY A 336 -6.34 5.91 -18.53
N PHE A 337 -6.00 5.41 -17.36
CA PHE A 337 -4.81 4.58 -17.16
C PHE A 337 -5.14 3.35 -16.31
N ARG A 338 -4.67 2.21 -16.76
CA ARG A 338 -4.58 1.00 -15.97
C ARG A 338 -3.36 1.09 -15.08
N CYS A 339 -3.56 1.04 -13.76
CA CYS A 339 -2.50 1.18 -12.77
C CYS A 339 -2.33 -0.10 -11.97
N GLY A 340 -1.07 -0.43 -11.66
CA GLY A 340 -0.72 -1.54 -10.78
C GLY A 340 -0.15 -1.02 -9.47
N PHE A 341 -0.59 -1.62 -8.35
CA PHE A 341 -0.33 -1.21 -6.99
C PHE A 341 0.17 -2.39 -6.15
N LEU A 342 0.84 -2.11 -5.04
CA LEU A 342 1.28 -3.13 -4.08
C LEU A 342 0.11 -3.76 -3.31
N GLY A 343 -0.94 -2.98 -3.05
CA GLY A 343 -2.13 -3.40 -2.34
C GLY A 343 -3.23 -2.35 -2.41
N THR A 344 -4.32 -2.55 -1.66
CA THR A 344 -5.48 -1.64 -1.67
C THR A 344 -5.19 -0.31 -0.98
N LEU A 345 -4.43 -0.31 0.10
CA LEU A 345 -4.02 0.93 0.76
C LEU A 345 -3.12 1.78 -0.15
N HIS A 346 -2.20 1.14 -0.89
CA HIS A 346 -1.36 1.82 -1.87
C HIS A 346 -2.23 2.47 -2.97
N LEU A 347 -3.25 1.77 -3.50
CA LEU A 347 -4.22 2.33 -4.45
C LEU A 347 -4.92 3.58 -3.88
N GLU A 348 -5.40 3.51 -2.64
CA GLU A 348 -6.07 4.63 -1.99
C GLU A 348 -5.15 5.84 -1.83
N VAL A 349 -3.92 5.61 -1.36
CA VAL A 349 -2.91 6.65 -1.18
C VAL A 349 -2.56 7.34 -2.51
N VAL A 350 -2.29 6.55 -3.56
CA VAL A 350 -1.97 7.09 -4.89
C VAL A 350 -3.12 7.92 -5.44
N ARG A 351 -4.37 7.43 -5.33
CA ARG A 351 -5.55 8.17 -5.77
C ARG A 351 -5.68 9.48 -5.00
N GLU A 352 -5.60 9.44 -3.68
CA GLU A 352 -5.75 10.62 -2.82
C GLU A 352 -4.64 11.65 -3.08
N ARG A 353 -3.40 11.21 -3.35
CA ARG A 353 -2.30 12.09 -3.76
C ARG A 353 -2.59 12.75 -5.11
N LEU A 354 -3.09 12.01 -6.10
CA LEU A 354 -3.46 12.57 -7.39
C LEU A 354 -4.59 13.60 -7.26
N GLU A 355 -5.57 13.34 -6.40
CA GLU A 355 -6.67 14.27 -6.13
C GLU A 355 -6.20 15.53 -5.40
N ARG A 356 -5.36 15.40 -4.35
CA ARG A 356 -4.95 16.54 -3.49
C ARG A 356 -3.76 17.33 -4.05
N GLU A 357 -2.70 16.65 -4.49
CA GLU A 357 -1.46 17.31 -4.93
C GLU A 357 -1.59 17.87 -6.35
N TYR A 358 -2.43 17.27 -7.20
CA TYR A 358 -2.60 17.66 -8.60
C TYR A 358 -3.98 18.18 -8.95
N ASP A 359 -4.88 18.30 -7.96
CA ASP A 359 -6.24 18.83 -8.14
C ASP A 359 -6.96 18.14 -9.32
N LEU A 360 -7.05 16.80 -9.25
CA LEU A 360 -7.71 15.93 -10.22
C LEU A 360 -8.97 15.33 -9.60
N ASN A 361 -10.02 15.19 -10.40
CA ASN A 361 -11.20 14.43 -10.02
C ASN A 361 -11.18 13.08 -10.73
N LEU A 362 -10.96 11.99 -9.96
CA LEU A 362 -10.73 10.67 -10.50
C LEU A 362 -11.85 9.69 -10.22
N ILE A 363 -12.17 8.86 -11.21
CA ILE A 363 -13.00 7.67 -11.08
C ILE A 363 -12.05 6.47 -11.04
N SER A 364 -12.14 5.65 -9.98
CA SER A 364 -11.42 4.39 -9.87
C SER A 364 -12.38 3.22 -10.09
N THR A 365 -11.96 2.25 -10.89
CA THR A 365 -12.67 0.97 -10.97
C THR A 365 -12.42 0.14 -9.71
N ALA A 366 -13.19 -0.92 -9.52
CA ALA A 366 -12.94 -1.89 -8.46
C ALA A 366 -11.54 -2.51 -8.61
N PRO A 367 -10.84 -2.74 -7.49
CA PRO A 367 -9.54 -3.42 -7.52
C PRO A 367 -9.69 -4.86 -8.03
N SER A 368 -8.74 -5.29 -8.83
CA SER A 368 -8.63 -6.64 -9.39
C SER A 368 -7.23 -7.19 -9.19
N VAL A 369 -7.07 -8.49 -9.40
CA VAL A 369 -5.77 -9.16 -9.43
C VAL A 369 -5.37 -9.47 -10.86
N GLN A 370 -4.10 -9.79 -11.07
CA GLN A 370 -3.64 -10.34 -12.34
C GLN A 370 -4.05 -11.82 -12.42
N TYR A 371 -4.70 -12.19 -13.52
CA TYR A 371 -5.04 -13.58 -13.85
C TYR A 371 -4.12 -14.08 -14.95
N GLN A 372 -3.91 -15.39 -15.01
CA GLN A 372 -3.26 -16.06 -16.14
C GLN A 372 -4.32 -16.83 -16.92
N VAL A 373 -4.43 -16.53 -18.20
CA VAL A 373 -5.35 -17.20 -19.10
C VAL A 373 -4.58 -18.11 -20.04
N VAL A 374 -4.84 -19.40 -19.93
CA VAL A 374 -4.30 -20.40 -20.86
C VAL A 374 -5.28 -20.53 -22.03
N LYS A 375 -4.83 -20.18 -23.22
CA LYS A 375 -5.62 -20.31 -24.44
C LYS A 375 -5.68 -21.75 -24.93
N THR A 376 -6.60 -22.06 -25.82
CA THR A 376 -6.76 -23.38 -26.43
C THR A 376 -5.56 -23.83 -27.30
N ASP A 377 -4.74 -22.86 -27.76
CA ASP A 377 -3.48 -23.10 -28.50
C ASP A 377 -2.27 -23.31 -27.56
N GLY A 378 -2.46 -23.23 -26.25
CA GLY A 378 -1.43 -23.38 -25.22
C GLY A 378 -0.68 -22.08 -24.86
N GLU A 379 -0.98 -20.95 -25.49
CA GLU A 379 -0.42 -19.66 -25.12
C GLU A 379 -0.93 -19.23 -23.76
N ILE A 380 -0.04 -18.74 -22.88
CA ILE A 380 -0.40 -18.15 -21.58
C ILE A 380 -0.31 -16.65 -21.70
N ILE A 381 -1.41 -15.97 -21.41
CA ILE A 381 -1.48 -14.50 -21.38
C ILE A 381 -1.83 -14.02 -19.98
N ASP A 382 -1.19 -12.96 -19.55
CA ASP A 382 -1.56 -12.24 -18.34
C ASP A 382 -2.77 -11.33 -18.62
N CYS A 383 -3.73 -11.33 -17.70
CA CYS A 383 -4.97 -10.58 -17.80
C CYS A 383 -5.23 -9.89 -16.48
N ASP A 384 -5.08 -8.57 -16.42
CA ASP A 384 -5.27 -7.76 -15.22
C ASP A 384 -6.58 -6.97 -15.22
N SER A 385 -7.29 -6.97 -16.36
CA SER A 385 -8.59 -6.32 -16.54
C SER A 385 -9.63 -7.27 -17.13
N PRO A 386 -10.91 -7.22 -16.67
CA PRO A 386 -12.00 -7.99 -17.28
C PRO A 386 -12.20 -7.72 -18.78
N SER A 387 -11.82 -6.55 -19.27
CA SER A 387 -11.90 -6.19 -20.70
C SER A 387 -10.91 -6.95 -21.57
N GLN A 388 -9.76 -7.35 -21.00
CA GLN A 388 -8.70 -8.11 -21.70
C GLN A 388 -9.00 -9.61 -21.79
N LEU A 389 -10.04 -10.11 -21.09
CA LEU A 389 -10.35 -11.53 -21.09
C LEU A 389 -10.80 -11.98 -22.50
N PRO A 390 -10.12 -12.95 -23.13
CA PRO A 390 -10.50 -13.48 -24.42
C PRO A 390 -11.90 -14.09 -24.43
N ALA A 391 -12.49 -14.26 -25.62
CA ALA A 391 -13.73 -15.00 -25.75
C ALA A 391 -13.59 -16.41 -25.13
N LEU A 392 -14.56 -16.86 -24.36
CA LEU A 392 -14.52 -18.12 -23.61
C LEU A 392 -14.25 -19.35 -24.51
N SER A 393 -14.59 -19.27 -25.81
CA SER A 393 -14.26 -20.33 -26.79
C SER A 393 -12.76 -20.53 -26.99
N ASN A 394 -11.94 -19.53 -26.72
CA ASN A 394 -10.50 -19.53 -26.92
C ASN A 394 -9.73 -19.75 -25.61
N VAL A 395 -10.45 -19.94 -24.50
CA VAL A 395 -9.88 -20.14 -23.18
C VAL A 395 -9.97 -21.61 -22.79
N SER A 396 -8.83 -22.22 -22.47
CA SER A 396 -8.75 -23.57 -21.91
C SER A 396 -8.87 -23.54 -20.39
N GLU A 397 -8.18 -22.60 -19.75
CA GLU A 397 -8.08 -22.52 -18.29
C GLU A 397 -7.82 -21.08 -17.85
N ILE A 398 -8.39 -20.69 -16.71
CA ILE A 398 -8.05 -19.41 -16.06
C ILE A 398 -7.43 -19.73 -14.70
N ARG A 399 -6.27 -19.13 -14.44
CA ARG A 399 -5.55 -19.25 -13.17
C ARG A 399 -5.60 -17.94 -12.41
N GLU A 400 -5.79 -18.05 -11.10
CA GLU A 400 -5.77 -16.92 -10.18
C GLU A 400 -4.62 -17.03 -9.18
N PRO A 401 -4.06 -15.92 -8.71
CA PRO A 401 -3.01 -15.93 -7.70
C PRO A 401 -3.57 -16.35 -6.34
N TYR A 402 -2.88 -17.25 -5.67
CA TYR A 402 -3.15 -17.68 -4.31
C TYR A 402 -2.17 -17.05 -3.33
N VAL A 403 -2.60 -16.90 -2.11
CA VAL A 403 -1.79 -16.39 -0.98
C VAL A 403 -1.82 -17.37 0.19
N LEU A 404 -0.72 -17.40 0.93
CA LEU A 404 -0.70 -17.89 2.30
C LEU A 404 -0.97 -16.71 3.22
N ALA A 405 -2.14 -16.72 3.85
CA ALA A 405 -2.58 -15.72 4.80
C ALA A 405 -2.38 -16.23 6.22
N THR A 406 -1.50 -15.58 6.97
CA THR A 406 -1.26 -15.85 8.39
C THR A 406 -2.11 -14.90 9.22
N ILE A 407 -3.07 -15.44 9.94
CA ILE A 407 -4.01 -14.68 10.77
C ILE A 407 -3.71 -14.95 12.23
N LEU A 408 -3.44 -13.88 12.98
CA LEU A 408 -3.26 -13.95 14.42
C LEU A 408 -4.53 -13.45 15.11
N THR A 409 -5.04 -14.23 16.05
CA THR A 409 -6.32 -13.92 16.71
C THR A 409 -6.39 -14.53 18.12
N PRO A 410 -7.09 -13.89 19.07
CA PRO A 410 -7.40 -14.52 20.35
C PRO A 410 -8.23 -15.80 20.18
N LYS A 411 -8.08 -16.75 21.10
CA LYS A 411 -8.77 -18.07 21.08
C LYS A 411 -10.28 -17.96 20.88
N ASP A 412 -10.90 -16.95 21.45
CA ASP A 412 -12.36 -16.76 21.42
C ASP A 412 -12.92 -16.50 20.01
N TYR A 413 -12.08 -16.01 19.09
CA TYR A 413 -12.49 -15.67 17.72
C TYR A 413 -12.07 -16.69 16.67
N VAL A 414 -11.36 -17.76 17.03
CA VAL A 414 -10.86 -18.79 16.09
C VAL A 414 -11.96 -19.35 15.21
N GLY A 415 -13.12 -19.73 15.79
CA GLY A 415 -14.24 -20.27 15.04
C GLY A 415 -14.82 -19.29 14.01
N ASN A 416 -14.85 -17.99 14.36
CA ASN A 416 -15.34 -16.94 13.48
C ASN A 416 -14.36 -16.73 12.30
N VAL A 417 -13.07 -16.71 12.58
CA VAL A 417 -12.01 -16.58 11.57
C VAL A 417 -12.03 -17.76 10.59
N ILE A 418 -12.10 -18.99 11.10
CA ILE A 418 -12.19 -20.20 10.24
C ILE A 418 -13.41 -20.12 9.33
N THR A 419 -14.56 -19.72 9.88
CA THR A 419 -15.80 -19.57 9.11
C THR A 419 -15.64 -18.52 8.00
N LEU A 420 -15.07 -17.36 8.32
CA LEU A 420 -14.83 -16.29 7.35
C LEU A 420 -13.90 -16.76 6.23
N CYS A 421 -12.75 -17.36 6.58
CA CYS A 421 -11.78 -17.86 5.58
C CYS A 421 -12.38 -18.94 4.68
N THR A 422 -13.16 -19.86 5.23
CA THR A 422 -13.84 -20.92 4.45
C THR A 422 -14.87 -20.33 3.49
N GLN A 423 -15.63 -19.30 3.90
CA GLN A 423 -16.56 -18.58 3.02
C GLN A 423 -15.83 -17.88 1.87
N LYS A 424 -14.57 -17.52 2.06
CA LYS A 424 -13.67 -16.90 1.08
C LYS A 424 -12.78 -17.90 0.33
N ARG A 425 -13.24 -19.14 0.19
CA ARG A 425 -12.56 -20.24 -0.51
C ARG A 425 -11.19 -20.61 0.09
N GLY A 426 -10.94 -20.23 1.34
CA GLY A 426 -9.70 -20.53 2.03
C GLY A 426 -9.63 -22.00 2.47
N THR A 427 -8.44 -22.58 2.36
CA THR A 427 -8.09 -23.90 2.87
C THR A 427 -7.11 -23.74 4.02
N GLN A 428 -7.47 -24.21 5.20
CA GLN A 428 -6.59 -24.17 6.37
C GLN A 428 -5.38 -25.08 6.16
N LYS A 429 -4.18 -24.56 6.38
CA LYS A 429 -2.92 -25.30 6.28
C LYS A 429 -2.37 -25.65 7.67
N GLU A 430 -2.34 -24.65 8.54
CA GLU A 430 -1.72 -24.78 9.86
C GLU A 430 -2.50 -24.00 10.92
N MET A 431 -2.41 -24.43 12.17
CA MET A 431 -2.95 -23.71 13.31
C MET A 431 -2.08 -23.98 14.54
N THR A 432 -1.49 -22.93 15.09
CA THR A 432 -0.58 -23.00 16.22
C THR A 432 -1.06 -22.12 17.37
N TYR A 433 -1.01 -22.62 18.58
CA TYR A 433 -1.43 -21.91 19.78
C TYR A 433 -0.22 -21.33 20.52
N PHE A 434 -0.28 -20.03 20.80
CA PHE A 434 0.72 -19.30 21.57
C PHE A 434 0.02 -18.63 22.77
N GLY A 435 0.07 -19.26 23.94
CA GLY A 435 -0.60 -18.71 25.13
C GLY A 435 -2.09 -18.37 24.88
N SER A 436 -2.43 -17.08 24.87
CA SER A 436 -3.78 -16.56 24.62
C SER A 436 -4.11 -16.37 23.15
N GLN A 437 -3.10 -16.31 22.27
CA GLN A 437 -3.22 -16.07 20.84
C GLN A 437 -3.17 -17.37 20.04
N VAL A 438 -3.71 -17.34 18.83
CA VAL A 438 -3.68 -18.44 17.87
C VAL A 438 -3.26 -17.90 16.51
N SER A 439 -2.25 -18.50 15.94
CA SER A 439 -1.84 -18.27 14.56
C SER A 439 -2.53 -19.30 13.67
N ILE A 440 -3.22 -18.83 12.62
CA ILE A 440 -3.92 -19.70 11.68
C ILE A 440 -3.44 -19.35 10.27
N VAL A 441 -2.91 -20.33 9.57
CA VAL A 441 -2.44 -20.17 8.18
C VAL A 441 -3.48 -20.72 7.23
N PHE A 442 -3.99 -19.85 6.35
CA PHE A 442 -4.91 -20.21 5.27
C PHE A 442 -4.27 -19.99 3.91
N GLU A 443 -4.47 -20.95 3.03
CA GLU A 443 -4.23 -20.75 1.61
C GLU A 443 -5.54 -20.32 0.94
N MET A 444 -5.55 -19.15 0.30
CA MET A 444 -6.77 -18.59 -0.27
C MET A 444 -6.49 -17.73 -1.51
N PRO A 445 -7.47 -17.52 -2.39
CA PRO A 445 -7.29 -16.66 -3.56
C PRO A 445 -7.08 -15.21 -3.16
N LEU A 446 -6.09 -14.54 -3.77
CA LEU A 446 -5.80 -13.13 -3.51
C LEU A 446 -7.03 -12.23 -3.78
N ALA A 447 -7.81 -12.53 -4.82
CA ALA A 447 -9.01 -11.77 -5.17
C ALA A 447 -10.04 -11.71 -4.03
N GLU A 448 -10.13 -12.75 -3.19
CA GLU A 448 -11.03 -12.76 -2.05
C GLU A 448 -10.49 -11.98 -0.84
N VAL A 449 -9.17 -11.75 -0.79
CA VAL A 449 -8.50 -10.99 0.28
C VAL A 449 -8.61 -9.50 0.04
N ILE A 450 -8.40 -9.03 -1.20
CA ILE A 450 -8.30 -7.60 -1.51
C ILE A 450 -9.63 -6.84 -1.48
N ILE A 451 -10.78 -7.51 -1.63
CA ILE A 451 -12.07 -6.82 -1.79
C ILE A 451 -12.64 -6.34 -0.45
N ASP A 452 -12.91 -7.24 0.49
CA ASP A 452 -13.63 -6.91 1.73
C ASP A 452 -13.15 -7.73 2.95
N PHE A 453 -12.10 -8.53 2.79
CA PHE A 453 -11.67 -9.48 3.83
C PHE A 453 -11.16 -8.78 5.09
N PHE A 454 -10.35 -7.73 4.94
CA PHE A 454 -9.79 -6.98 6.07
C PHE A 454 -10.89 -6.38 6.96
N ASP A 455 -11.88 -5.73 6.35
CA ASP A 455 -12.99 -5.11 7.07
C ASP A 455 -13.85 -6.15 7.78
N ARG A 456 -14.10 -7.28 7.11
CA ARG A 456 -14.84 -8.40 7.70
C ARG A 456 -14.06 -9.07 8.82
N LEU A 457 -12.76 -9.25 8.68
CA LEU A 457 -11.92 -9.81 9.72
C LEU A 457 -11.95 -8.93 10.96
N LYS A 458 -11.73 -7.61 10.80
CA LYS A 458 -11.82 -6.64 11.89
C LYS A 458 -13.19 -6.64 12.56
N SER A 459 -14.27 -6.58 11.79
CA SER A 459 -15.63 -6.55 12.36
C SER A 459 -15.99 -7.85 13.08
N THR A 460 -15.62 -9.00 12.53
CA THR A 460 -15.92 -10.32 13.10
C THR A 460 -15.13 -10.60 14.38
N THR A 461 -13.95 -10.03 14.51
CA THR A 461 -13.06 -10.19 15.66
C THR A 461 -13.00 -8.96 16.57
N LYS A 462 -13.86 -7.96 16.35
CA LYS A 462 -13.89 -6.67 17.08
C LYS A 462 -12.54 -5.94 17.07
N GLY A 463 -11.78 -6.10 15.99
CA GLY A 463 -10.47 -5.48 15.82
C GLY A 463 -9.29 -6.26 16.42
N TYR A 464 -9.53 -7.42 17.04
CA TYR A 464 -8.47 -8.19 17.70
C TYR A 464 -7.66 -9.12 16.78
N ALA A 465 -8.09 -9.33 15.54
CA ALA A 465 -7.31 -10.15 14.61
C ALA A 465 -6.50 -9.28 13.65
N SER A 466 -5.27 -9.71 13.44
CA SER A 466 -4.37 -9.16 12.41
C SER A 466 -4.09 -10.21 11.34
N ILE A 467 -3.73 -9.75 10.15
CA ILE A 467 -3.41 -10.62 9.00
C ILE A 467 -2.18 -10.11 8.28
N GLU A 468 -1.36 -11.06 7.86
CA GLU A 468 -0.28 -10.89 6.91
C GLU A 468 -0.44 -11.92 5.79
N TYR A 469 -0.06 -11.60 4.55
CA TYR A 469 -0.18 -12.55 3.44
C TYR A 469 0.97 -12.45 2.44
N ASN A 470 1.36 -13.61 1.93
CA ASN A 470 2.37 -13.74 0.89
C ASN A 470 1.78 -14.45 -0.33
N ILE A 471 2.05 -13.93 -1.53
CA ILE A 471 1.65 -14.57 -2.79
C ILE A 471 2.49 -15.84 -2.96
N THR A 472 1.82 -16.94 -3.36
CA THR A 472 2.47 -18.22 -3.61
C THR A 472 2.50 -18.54 -5.09
N GLU A 473 1.47 -19.16 -5.60
CA GLU A 473 1.40 -19.67 -6.98
C GLU A 473 0.06 -19.33 -7.64
N PHE A 474 0.02 -19.45 -8.95
CA PHE A 474 -1.23 -19.36 -9.71
C PHE A 474 -1.89 -20.74 -9.78
N LYS A 475 -3.17 -20.83 -9.42
CA LYS A 475 -3.97 -22.06 -9.47
C LYS A 475 -5.13 -21.94 -10.43
N ALA A 476 -5.40 -23.02 -11.14
CA ALA A 476 -6.58 -23.14 -11.98
C ALA A 476 -7.85 -23.00 -11.16
N SER A 477 -8.77 -22.15 -11.61
CA SER A 477 -10.03 -21.89 -10.95
C SER A 477 -11.16 -21.69 -11.94
N ASN A 478 -12.37 -22.05 -11.51
CA ASN A 478 -13.55 -21.93 -12.36
C ASN A 478 -14.08 -20.48 -12.37
N LEU A 479 -13.32 -19.61 -13.02
CA LEU A 479 -13.60 -18.18 -13.08
C LEU A 479 -14.44 -17.82 -14.30
N ILE A 480 -15.29 -16.82 -14.13
CA ILE A 480 -16.16 -16.29 -15.18
C ILE A 480 -16.22 -14.77 -15.13
N LYS A 481 -16.45 -14.16 -16.27
CA LYS A 481 -16.71 -12.72 -16.38
C LYS A 481 -18.20 -12.44 -16.17
N LEU A 482 -18.52 -11.49 -15.31
CA LEU A 482 -19.84 -10.89 -15.20
C LEU A 482 -19.82 -9.49 -15.82
N ASP A 483 -20.71 -9.27 -16.78
CA ASP A 483 -20.93 -7.97 -17.38
C ASP A 483 -22.09 -7.25 -16.71
N VAL A 484 -21.91 -5.96 -16.44
CA VAL A 484 -22.95 -5.07 -15.91
C VAL A 484 -23.51 -4.23 -17.05
N LEU A 485 -24.81 -4.27 -17.23
CA LEU A 485 -25.50 -3.48 -18.25
C LEU A 485 -26.38 -2.43 -17.59
N LEU A 486 -26.23 -1.18 -18.02
CA LEU A 486 -27.11 -0.08 -17.66
C LEU A 486 -27.88 0.37 -18.89
N ASN A 487 -29.19 0.39 -18.80
CA ASN A 487 -30.07 0.70 -19.93
C ASN A 487 -29.88 -0.20 -21.18
N ASN A 488 -29.40 -1.44 -20.99
CA ASN A 488 -29.00 -2.48 -21.94
C ASN A 488 -27.61 -2.26 -22.60
N ASP A 489 -26.89 -1.22 -22.25
CA ASP A 489 -25.52 -1.01 -22.72
C ASP A 489 -24.54 -1.58 -21.69
N VAL A 490 -23.54 -2.31 -22.14
CA VAL A 490 -22.49 -2.86 -21.27
C VAL A 490 -21.63 -1.71 -20.74
N VAL A 491 -21.40 -1.69 -19.44
CA VAL A 491 -20.45 -0.77 -18.80
C VAL A 491 -19.23 -1.58 -18.42
N ASP A 492 -18.22 -1.55 -19.28
CA ASP A 492 -16.97 -2.30 -19.16
C ASP A 492 -16.24 -2.07 -17.84
N ALA A 493 -16.22 -0.82 -17.36
CA ALA A 493 -15.62 -0.42 -16.09
C ALA A 493 -16.30 -1.04 -14.84
N LEU A 494 -17.51 -1.58 -14.97
CA LEU A 494 -18.23 -2.31 -13.92
C LEU A 494 -18.18 -3.84 -14.09
N SER A 495 -17.56 -4.34 -15.15
CA SER A 495 -17.39 -5.78 -15.38
C SER A 495 -16.36 -6.37 -14.40
N ILE A 496 -16.56 -7.65 -14.02
CA ILE A 496 -15.74 -8.32 -13.00
C ILE A 496 -15.46 -9.77 -13.38
N ILE A 497 -14.34 -10.29 -12.90
CA ILE A 497 -13.99 -11.72 -12.94
C ILE A 497 -14.22 -12.29 -11.56
N ILE A 498 -15.02 -13.35 -11.45
CA ILE A 498 -15.36 -14.00 -10.17
C ILE A 498 -15.46 -15.51 -10.33
N HIS A 499 -15.44 -16.22 -9.20
CA HIS A 499 -15.67 -17.66 -9.20
C HIS A 499 -17.15 -17.98 -9.53
N LYS A 500 -17.36 -19.00 -10.35
CA LYS A 500 -18.67 -19.39 -10.89
C LYS A 500 -19.72 -19.65 -9.80
N ASP A 501 -19.31 -20.26 -8.68
CA ASP A 501 -20.22 -20.60 -7.60
C ASP A 501 -20.82 -19.36 -6.92
N PHE A 502 -20.12 -18.24 -6.94
CA PHE A 502 -20.59 -16.97 -6.38
C PHE A 502 -21.30 -16.06 -7.40
N ALA A 503 -21.33 -16.43 -8.68
CA ALA A 503 -21.88 -15.59 -9.74
C ALA A 503 -23.31 -15.10 -9.46
N MET A 504 -24.19 -16.00 -9.02
CA MET A 504 -25.60 -15.68 -8.77
C MET A 504 -25.79 -14.79 -7.55
N SER A 505 -25.07 -15.04 -6.46
CA SER A 505 -25.15 -14.24 -5.23
C SER A 505 -24.55 -12.85 -5.43
N ARG A 506 -23.34 -12.79 -5.98
CA ARG A 506 -22.64 -11.52 -6.28
C ARG A 506 -23.36 -10.71 -7.35
N GLY A 507 -23.87 -11.35 -8.41
CA GLY A 507 -24.62 -10.63 -9.44
C GLY A 507 -25.90 -9.96 -8.90
N ARG A 508 -26.58 -10.58 -7.93
CA ARG A 508 -27.74 -9.95 -7.26
C ARG A 508 -27.32 -8.80 -6.35
N GLU A 509 -26.23 -8.97 -5.62
CA GLU A 509 -25.67 -7.97 -4.72
C GLU A 509 -25.23 -6.72 -5.51
N VAL A 510 -24.46 -6.89 -6.57
CA VAL A 510 -24.04 -5.84 -7.49
C VAL A 510 -25.25 -5.07 -8.03
N ALA A 511 -26.27 -5.76 -8.55
CA ALA A 511 -27.47 -5.11 -9.08
C ALA A 511 -28.20 -4.28 -8.02
N LYS A 512 -28.34 -4.79 -6.78
CA LYS A 512 -28.99 -4.08 -5.67
C LYS A 512 -28.16 -2.88 -5.18
N ASN A 513 -26.84 -3.01 -5.09
CA ASN A 513 -25.98 -1.93 -4.66
C ASN A 513 -25.97 -0.80 -5.69
N LEU A 514 -25.85 -1.11 -6.97
CA LEU A 514 -25.96 -0.13 -8.04
C LEU A 514 -27.34 0.55 -8.06
N GLN A 515 -28.42 -0.17 -7.74
CA GLN A 515 -29.76 0.42 -7.64
C GLN A 515 -29.84 1.48 -6.53
N LYS A 516 -29.11 1.31 -5.42
CA LYS A 516 -29.06 2.27 -4.31
C LYS A 516 -28.16 3.47 -4.65
N LEU A 517 -27.04 3.22 -5.33
CA LEU A 517 -26.01 4.23 -5.63
C LEU A 517 -26.39 5.12 -6.82
N ILE A 518 -27.06 4.55 -7.85
CA ILE A 518 -27.44 5.33 -9.04
C ILE A 518 -28.65 6.22 -8.72
N PRO A 519 -28.54 7.55 -8.88
CA PRO A 519 -29.63 8.46 -8.59
C PRO A 519 -30.78 8.31 -9.61
N ARG A 520 -32.01 8.57 -9.17
CA ARG A 520 -33.19 8.57 -10.05
C ARG A 520 -33.05 9.64 -11.11
N GLN A 521 -33.23 9.26 -12.38
CA GLN A 521 -33.20 10.14 -13.52
C GLN A 521 -34.61 10.30 -14.15
N MET A 522 -34.70 11.01 -15.28
CA MET A 522 -35.98 11.28 -15.92
C MET A 522 -36.64 10.06 -16.59
N PHE A 523 -35.91 8.94 -16.69
CA PHE A 523 -36.37 7.66 -17.25
C PHE A 523 -35.99 6.50 -16.33
N ASP A 524 -36.64 5.35 -16.52
CA ASP A 524 -36.31 4.14 -15.75
C ASP A 524 -35.01 3.54 -16.28
N ILE A 525 -34.06 3.26 -15.36
CA ILE A 525 -32.76 2.67 -15.69
C ILE A 525 -32.80 1.19 -15.27
N PRO A 526 -32.90 0.25 -16.21
CA PRO A 526 -32.72 -1.16 -15.93
C PRO A 526 -31.22 -1.41 -15.69
N ILE A 527 -30.90 -2.03 -14.57
CA ILE A 527 -29.59 -2.55 -14.19
C ILE A 527 -29.64 -4.05 -14.39
N GLN A 528 -28.77 -4.60 -15.19
CA GLN A 528 -28.71 -6.03 -15.47
C GLN A 528 -27.30 -6.53 -15.24
N VAL A 529 -27.17 -7.73 -14.69
CA VAL A 529 -25.90 -8.44 -14.59
C VAL A 529 -26.02 -9.69 -15.42
N ALA A 530 -25.09 -9.88 -16.32
CA ALA A 530 -25.10 -10.94 -17.32
C ALA A 530 -23.85 -11.84 -17.22
N LEU A 531 -24.02 -13.11 -17.51
CA LEU A 531 -22.98 -14.08 -17.77
C LEU A 531 -23.01 -14.40 -19.27
N GLY A 532 -22.13 -13.78 -20.04
CA GLY A 532 -22.22 -13.81 -21.49
C GLY A 532 -23.57 -13.27 -21.97
N SER A 533 -24.36 -14.07 -22.70
CA SER A 533 -25.69 -13.67 -23.19
C SER A 533 -26.81 -13.84 -22.15
N LYS A 534 -26.56 -14.52 -21.02
CA LYS A 534 -27.58 -14.84 -20.03
C LYS A 534 -27.64 -13.81 -18.92
N ILE A 535 -28.76 -13.10 -18.78
CA ILE A 535 -29.02 -12.21 -17.65
C ILE A 535 -29.30 -13.06 -16.40
N ILE A 536 -28.49 -12.85 -15.34
CA ILE A 536 -28.59 -13.57 -14.05
C ILE A 536 -29.28 -12.75 -12.97
N SER A 537 -29.24 -11.41 -13.08
CA SER A 537 -29.90 -10.50 -12.13
C SER A 537 -30.41 -9.26 -12.85
N ARG A 538 -31.52 -8.70 -12.37
CA ARG A 538 -32.09 -7.46 -12.89
C ARG A 538 -32.75 -6.65 -11.78
N GLU A 539 -32.36 -5.39 -11.69
CA GLU A 539 -32.98 -4.37 -10.86
C GLU A 539 -33.36 -3.15 -11.69
N THR A 540 -34.12 -2.22 -11.16
CA THR A 540 -34.52 -1.02 -11.90
C THR A 540 -34.56 0.19 -10.99
N VAL A 541 -33.81 1.24 -11.37
CA VAL A 541 -33.95 2.57 -10.76
C VAL A 541 -35.15 3.26 -11.40
N LYS A 542 -36.18 3.52 -10.61
CA LYS A 542 -37.42 4.12 -11.09
C LYS A 542 -37.20 5.60 -11.44
N ALA A 543 -37.76 6.04 -12.55
CA ALA A 543 -37.71 7.43 -12.99
C ALA A 543 -38.31 8.41 -11.97
N LEU A 544 -37.79 9.63 -11.97
CA LEU A 544 -38.44 10.76 -11.31
C LEU A 544 -39.86 10.96 -11.92
N ARG A 545 -40.87 11.00 -11.07
CA ARG A 545 -42.24 11.24 -11.48
C ARG A 545 -42.69 12.66 -11.17
N LYS A 546 -42.92 13.47 -12.22
CA LYS A 546 -43.67 14.71 -12.04
C LYS A 546 -45.15 14.36 -12.06
N ASN A 547 -45.91 14.78 -11.08
CA ASN A 547 -47.34 14.58 -11.06
C ASN A 547 -48.02 15.51 -12.10
N VAL A 548 -48.09 15.03 -13.36
CA VAL A 548 -48.68 15.80 -14.47
C VAL A 548 -50.18 15.95 -14.36
N THR A 549 -50.82 15.17 -13.47
CA THR A 549 -52.28 15.20 -13.25
C THR A 549 -52.69 16.05 -12.06
N ALA A 550 -51.75 16.61 -11.29
CA ALA A 550 -52.02 17.45 -10.10
C ALA A 550 -52.89 18.67 -10.38
N LYS A 551 -52.80 19.24 -11.60
CA LYS A 551 -53.60 20.41 -12.03
C LYS A 551 -54.89 20.04 -12.75
N CYS A 552 -55.24 18.75 -12.83
CA CYS A 552 -56.49 18.30 -13.45
C CYS A 552 -57.60 18.24 -12.39
N TYR A 553 -58.27 19.36 -12.15
CA TYR A 553 -59.47 19.44 -11.34
C TYR A 553 -60.65 18.83 -12.09
N GLY A 554 -61.44 17.94 -11.44
CA GLY A 554 -62.62 17.33 -12.02
C GLY A 554 -62.37 15.99 -12.74
N GLY A 555 -63.42 15.22 -12.99
CA GLY A 555 -63.40 13.83 -13.43
C GLY A 555 -63.06 13.56 -14.90
N ASP A 556 -62.35 14.43 -15.60
CA ASP A 556 -61.95 14.20 -17.01
C ASP A 556 -60.87 13.12 -17.11
N ILE A 557 -61.32 11.86 -17.17
CA ILE A 557 -60.51 10.66 -17.29
C ILE A 557 -59.72 10.66 -18.61
N THR A 558 -60.28 11.20 -19.66
CA THR A 558 -59.67 11.22 -21.01
C THR A 558 -58.44 12.14 -21.02
N ARG A 559 -58.56 13.32 -20.42
CA ARG A 559 -57.45 14.28 -20.32
C ARG A 559 -56.31 13.74 -19.44
N LYS A 560 -56.66 13.07 -18.30
CA LYS A 560 -55.67 12.39 -17.43
C LYS A 560 -54.93 11.29 -18.20
N LYS A 561 -55.63 10.43 -18.95
CA LYS A 561 -55.03 9.39 -19.79
C LYS A 561 -54.07 9.99 -20.82
N LYS A 562 -54.50 11.02 -21.55
CA LYS A 562 -53.69 11.68 -22.61
C LYS A 562 -52.42 12.34 -22.07
N LEU A 563 -52.46 12.90 -20.85
CA LEU A 563 -51.29 13.48 -20.18
C LEU A 563 -50.31 12.39 -19.71
N LEU A 564 -50.81 11.27 -19.18
CA LEU A 564 -50.00 10.13 -18.81
C LEU A 564 -49.34 9.44 -20.00
N GLU A 565 -50.05 9.33 -21.14
CA GLU A 565 -49.52 8.80 -22.40
C GLU A 565 -48.42 9.71 -22.96
N LYS A 566 -48.61 11.02 -23.01
CA LYS A 566 -47.58 11.98 -23.41
C LYS A 566 -46.34 11.91 -22.49
N GLN A 567 -46.53 11.73 -21.19
CA GLN A 567 -45.43 11.54 -20.25
C GLN A 567 -44.70 10.24 -20.54
N LYS A 568 -45.40 9.15 -20.84
CA LYS A 568 -44.83 7.85 -21.19
C LYS A 568 -44.04 7.91 -22.50
N GLU A 569 -44.58 8.58 -23.53
CA GLU A 569 -43.87 8.78 -24.80
C GLU A 569 -42.65 9.66 -24.64
N GLY A 570 -42.74 10.76 -23.87
CA GLY A 570 -41.61 11.63 -23.56
C GLY A 570 -40.47 10.88 -22.84
N LYS A 571 -40.84 10.04 -21.88
CA LYS A 571 -39.86 9.17 -21.19
C LYS A 571 -39.23 8.15 -22.14
N LYS A 572 -40.01 7.57 -23.06
CA LYS A 572 -39.49 6.61 -24.04
C LYS A 572 -38.48 7.28 -24.99
N LYS A 573 -38.76 8.51 -25.43
CA LYS A 573 -37.82 9.31 -26.24
C LYS A 573 -36.56 9.66 -25.46
N MET A 574 -36.68 10.14 -24.20
CA MET A 574 -35.53 10.44 -23.34
C MET A 574 -34.66 9.23 -23.09
N LYS A 575 -35.26 8.04 -22.95
CA LYS A 575 -34.51 6.78 -22.78
C LYS A 575 -33.68 6.42 -24.03
N GLN A 576 -34.11 6.80 -25.23
CA GLN A 576 -33.36 6.51 -26.46
C GLN A 576 -32.14 7.42 -26.65
N PHE A 577 -32.14 8.62 -26.08
CA PHE A 577 -31.11 9.64 -26.28
C PHE A 577 -30.35 10.01 -25.00
N GLY A 578 -30.84 9.58 -23.82
CA GLY A 578 -30.22 9.91 -22.53
C GLY A 578 -29.09 8.95 -22.16
N ARG A 579 -27.89 9.49 -21.98
CA ARG A 579 -26.81 8.75 -21.30
C ARG A 579 -27.16 8.61 -19.83
N VAL A 580 -26.87 7.46 -19.25
CA VAL A 580 -27.04 7.22 -17.81
C VAL A 580 -25.89 7.91 -17.09
N SER A 581 -26.20 8.88 -16.23
CA SER A 581 -25.21 9.47 -15.34
C SER A 581 -24.95 8.50 -14.18
N ILE A 582 -23.73 8.02 -14.07
CA ILE A 582 -23.26 7.11 -13.02
C ILE A 582 -22.38 7.95 -12.07
N PRO A 583 -22.71 8.05 -10.77
CA PRO A 583 -21.86 8.77 -9.83
C PRO A 583 -20.56 8.00 -9.60
N GLN A 584 -19.51 8.73 -9.28
CA GLN A 584 -18.17 8.19 -9.01
C GLN A 584 -18.19 7.07 -7.93
N GLU A 585 -18.96 7.29 -6.88
CA GLU A 585 -19.13 6.33 -5.78
C GLU A 585 -19.67 4.96 -6.23
N ALA A 586 -20.43 4.92 -7.35
CA ALA A 586 -20.97 3.68 -7.87
C ALA A 586 -19.89 2.76 -8.44
N PHE A 587 -18.78 3.28 -8.92
CA PHE A 587 -17.66 2.46 -9.44
C PHE A 587 -16.79 1.86 -8.34
N LEU A 588 -16.73 2.51 -7.17
CA LEU A 588 -15.93 2.05 -6.03
C LEU A 588 -16.73 1.13 -5.09
N ASN A 589 -17.98 1.51 -4.81
CA ASN A 589 -18.73 0.94 -3.69
C ASN A 589 -19.77 -0.12 -4.09
N TYR A 590 -19.90 -0.44 -5.37
CA TYR A 590 -20.91 -1.45 -5.78
C TYR A 590 -20.55 -2.87 -5.29
N PHE A 591 -19.29 -3.11 -4.91
CA PHE A 591 -18.83 -4.35 -4.31
C PHE A 591 -18.94 -4.39 -2.79
N ASN A 592 -18.91 -3.23 -2.13
CA ASN A 592 -18.93 -3.18 -0.68
C ASN A 592 -20.33 -3.54 -0.17
N SER A 593 -20.47 -4.71 0.38
CA SER A 593 -21.67 -5.18 1.10
C SER A 593 -21.75 -4.58 2.51
N GLY A 594 -21.14 -3.42 2.75
CA GLY A 594 -21.20 -2.73 4.02
C GLY A 594 -22.62 -2.26 4.30
N GLU A 595 -23.36 -3.00 5.10
CA GLU A 595 -24.46 -2.45 5.89
C GLU A 595 -23.90 -1.33 6.76
N LYS A 596 -24.39 -0.10 6.51
CA LYS A 596 -24.31 0.97 7.51
C LYS A 596 -25.26 0.68 8.64
#